data_302b7e88fb02aaa5a918674be9a69db3
#
_entry.id   302b7e88fb02aaa5a918674be9a69db3
#
_cell.length_a   1.000
_cell.length_b   1.000
_cell.length_c   1.000
_cell.angle_alpha   90.00
_cell.angle_beta   90.00
_cell.angle_gamma   90.00
#
_symmetry.space_group_name_H-M   'P 1'
#
loop_
_entity.id
_entity.type
_entity.pdbx_description
1 polymer ?
#
loop_
_entity_poly.entity_id
_entity_poly.type
_entity_poly.pdbx_seq_one_letter_code
_entity_poly.pdbx_strand_id
1 'polypeptide(L)'
;MRIAILSPIYPYRGGIAQFSGMLYAQLVHDGHEVKAFNFKRLYPDLLFPGKTQYVEEGDQAMAIPNERVLDSINPLSYFQTVEAIKAFRPDLLIISYWMSFFVPAYAHIANRMKRHCRVIALIHNAIPHEPRFFDKPLAKLLFQQCDGFLVLSDNVASDLKKLCPTARFVQHPHPLYDHFGRKMEHGEACARLGINPAHKTLLFFGLIRAYKGLDLLIEAMSLLPDDYQLVVAGECYGSFESYQALIEASPAKERILVHNQYIHDEDIPAYFSAANALILPYRSATQSGVVSVAYHFDLPMVSTPVGDFDQSIGQPKTGIVAAEISPKALAESIRTLFTPAWQEALPQRIASEKKALSWESLTQALYRFLSL
;
A
#
# COMPACT_ATOMS: atom_id res chain seq x y z
N MET A 1 -15.40 -17.69 14.51
CA MET A 1 -14.33 -17.56 15.52
C MET A 1 -14.45 -16.22 16.23
N ARG A 2 -13.92 -16.15 17.44
CA ARG A 2 -13.72 -14.89 18.16
C ARG A 2 -12.29 -14.41 17.92
N ILE A 3 -12.12 -13.27 17.29
CA ILE A 3 -10.82 -12.77 16.87
C ILE A 3 -10.52 -11.44 17.57
N ALA A 4 -9.41 -11.39 18.29
CA ALA A 4 -8.88 -10.16 18.87
C ALA A 4 -7.81 -9.57 17.94
N ILE A 5 -7.87 -8.26 17.68
CA ILE A 5 -6.83 -7.52 16.96
C ILE A 5 -6.20 -6.53 17.93
N LEU A 6 -4.89 -6.62 18.14
CA LEU A 6 -4.11 -5.64 18.89
C LEU A 6 -3.26 -4.83 17.92
N SER A 7 -3.64 -3.59 17.68
CA SER A 7 -3.03 -2.71 16.68
C SER A 7 -3.36 -1.25 16.95
N PRO A 8 -2.56 -0.28 16.43
CA PRO A 8 -3.07 1.07 16.21
C PRO A 8 -4.25 1.02 15.24
N ILE A 9 -5.31 1.70 15.61
CA ILE A 9 -6.55 1.82 14.85
C ILE A 9 -7.07 3.22 15.12
N TYR A 10 -8.10 3.67 14.41
CA TYR A 10 -8.75 4.95 14.69
C TYR A 10 -8.87 5.22 16.23
N PRO A 11 -8.49 6.38 16.74
CA PRO A 11 -8.19 7.63 16.04
C PRO A 11 -6.72 7.84 15.62
N TYR A 12 -5.88 6.80 15.63
CA TYR A 12 -4.52 6.91 15.09
C TYR A 12 -4.53 6.90 13.58
N ARG A 13 -3.66 7.73 12.97
CA ARG A 13 -3.49 7.80 11.52
C ARG A 13 -2.35 6.92 11.02
N GLY A 14 -2.30 6.70 9.72
CA GLY A 14 -1.23 6.02 9.01
C GLY A 14 -1.57 4.61 8.51
N GLY A 15 -0.72 4.08 7.66
CA GLY A 15 -0.99 2.85 6.91
C GLY A 15 -1.31 1.63 7.76
N ILE A 16 -0.71 1.50 8.96
CA ILE A 16 -0.97 0.36 9.85
C ILE A 16 -2.37 0.46 10.46
N ALA A 17 -2.79 1.68 10.86
CA ALA A 17 -4.13 1.89 11.40
C ALA A 17 -5.20 1.62 10.34
N GLN A 18 -4.94 2.07 9.11
CA GLN A 18 -5.82 1.83 7.96
C GLN A 18 -5.89 0.34 7.61
N PHE A 19 -4.74 -0.33 7.50
CA PHE A 19 -4.69 -1.77 7.27
C PHE A 19 -5.49 -2.54 8.31
N SER A 20 -5.29 -2.22 9.58
CA SER A 20 -5.96 -2.92 10.68
C SER A 20 -7.47 -2.66 10.70
N GLY A 21 -7.92 -1.46 10.29
CA GLY A 21 -9.32 -1.15 10.10
C GLY A 21 -9.96 -1.97 8.99
N MET A 22 -9.29 -2.08 7.83
CA MET A 22 -9.75 -2.88 6.70
C MET A 22 -9.77 -4.38 7.02
N LEU A 23 -8.73 -4.88 7.69
CA LEU A 23 -8.69 -6.27 8.15
C LEU A 23 -9.84 -6.56 9.13
N TYR A 24 -10.10 -5.66 10.07
CA TYR A 24 -11.25 -5.76 10.98
C TYR A 24 -12.56 -5.88 10.22
N ALA A 25 -12.80 -4.97 9.25
CA ALA A 25 -14.02 -4.95 8.47
C ALA A 25 -14.20 -6.25 7.66
N GLN A 26 -13.14 -6.76 7.04
CA GLN A 26 -13.19 -8.02 6.30
C GLN A 26 -13.49 -9.21 7.20
N LEU A 27 -12.84 -9.30 8.36
CA LEU A 27 -13.10 -10.39 9.31
C LEU A 27 -14.54 -10.37 9.85
N VAL A 28 -15.12 -9.19 10.07
CA VAL A 28 -16.54 -9.03 10.43
C VAL A 28 -17.44 -9.46 9.26
N HIS A 29 -17.11 -9.04 8.04
CA HIS A 29 -17.82 -9.45 6.82
C HIS A 29 -17.81 -10.96 6.62
N ASP A 30 -16.70 -11.62 6.98
CA ASP A 30 -16.54 -13.08 6.91
C ASP A 30 -17.33 -13.81 8.04
N GLY A 31 -18.10 -13.09 8.84
CA GLY A 31 -18.98 -13.64 9.88
C GLY A 31 -18.29 -13.97 11.20
N HIS A 32 -17.14 -13.35 11.51
CA HIS A 32 -16.45 -13.52 12.78
C HIS A 32 -16.89 -12.49 13.83
N GLU A 33 -16.84 -12.86 15.10
CA GLU A 33 -16.93 -11.92 16.21
C GLU A 33 -15.55 -11.30 16.44
N VAL A 34 -15.39 -10.04 16.05
CA VAL A 34 -14.08 -9.35 16.07
C VAL A 34 -14.08 -8.24 17.11
N LYS A 35 -13.05 -8.17 17.94
CA LYS A 35 -12.83 -7.08 18.86
C LYS A 35 -11.44 -6.48 18.67
N ALA A 36 -11.40 -5.16 18.50
CA ALA A 36 -10.17 -4.41 18.33
C ALA A 36 -9.71 -3.82 19.67
N PHE A 37 -8.45 -4.08 20.02
CA PHE A 37 -7.76 -3.49 21.15
C PHE A 37 -6.72 -2.51 20.65
N ASN A 38 -6.77 -1.30 21.17
CA ASN A 38 -6.02 -0.16 20.67
C ASN A 38 -5.18 0.48 21.78
N PHE A 39 -4.36 1.42 21.40
CA PHE A 39 -3.51 2.15 22.30
C PHE A 39 -4.26 3.32 23.00
N LYS A 40 -4.04 3.48 24.30
CA LYS A 40 -4.27 4.75 25.01
C LYS A 40 -3.22 5.78 24.60
N ARG A 41 -1.95 5.31 24.53
CA ARG A 41 -0.81 6.07 24.05
C ARG A 41 0.04 5.19 23.13
N LEU A 42 0.16 5.59 21.86
CA LEU A 42 0.97 4.89 20.88
C LEU A 42 2.44 5.29 21.02
N TYR A 43 2.74 6.57 20.85
CA TYR A 43 4.06 7.14 21.09
C TYR A 43 3.99 8.22 22.16
N PRO A 44 5.03 8.38 23.01
CA PRO A 44 5.24 9.62 23.75
C PRO A 44 5.37 10.80 22.76
N ASP A 45 4.76 11.94 23.05
CA ASP A 45 4.76 13.10 22.16
C ASP A 45 6.17 13.56 21.80
N LEU A 46 7.12 13.47 22.74
CA LEU A 46 8.53 13.81 22.53
C LEU A 46 9.24 12.89 21.53
N LEU A 47 8.76 11.66 21.33
CA LEU A 47 9.38 10.66 20.45
C LEU A 47 8.69 10.56 19.09
N PHE A 48 7.57 11.27 18.88
CA PHE A 48 6.85 11.23 17.63
C PHE A 48 7.44 12.25 16.65
N PRO A 49 7.93 11.81 15.47
CA PRO A 49 8.62 12.70 14.52
C PRO A 49 7.69 13.62 13.71
N GLY A 50 6.37 13.42 13.79
CA GLY A 50 5.36 14.20 13.06
C GLY A 50 4.65 15.25 13.92
N LYS A 51 3.76 16.03 13.29
CA LYS A 51 2.94 17.03 13.98
C LYS A 51 1.88 16.42 14.90
N THR A 52 1.20 15.37 14.42
CA THR A 52 0.20 14.62 15.17
C THR A 52 0.20 13.15 14.77
N GLN A 53 -0.13 12.27 15.73
CA GLN A 53 -0.34 10.85 15.50
C GLN A 53 -1.82 10.48 15.32
N TYR A 54 -2.70 11.47 15.36
CA TYR A 54 -4.14 11.31 15.25
C TYR A 54 -4.65 11.76 13.88
N VAL A 55 -5.81 11.22 13.52
CA VAL A 55 -6.58 11.62 12.33
C VAL A 55 -6.95 13.09 12.44
N GLU A 56 -6.74 13.85 11.37
CA GLU A 56 -7.13 15.25 11.22
C GLU A 56 -8.39 15.37 10.34
N GLU A 57 -9.00 16.54 10.32
CA GLU A 57 -10.16 16.82 9.47
C GLU A 57 -9.77 16.69 8.00
N GLY A 58 -10.49 15.84 7.26
CA GLY A 58 -10.17 15.50 5.86
C GLY A 58 -9.42 14.18 5.66
N ASP A 59 -8.85 13.60 6.72
CA ASP A 59 -8.24 12.26 6.63
C ASP A 59 -9.33 11.18 6.48
N GLN A 60 -9.18 10.32 5.47
CA GLN A 60 -10.06 9.16 5.32
C GLN A 60 -9.57 8.00 6.20
N ALA A 61 -10.03 7.97 7.45
CA ALA A 61 -9.72 6.89 8.37
C ALA A 61 -10.99 6.12 8.74
N MET A 62 -10.92 4.80 8.68
CA MET A 62 -12.04 3.93 9.04
C MET A 62 -12.24 3.95 10.56
N ALA A 63 -13.30 4.59 11.03
CA ALA A 63 -13.71 4.56 12.42
C ALA A 63 -14.37 3.21 12.72
N ILE A 64 -13.66 2.32 13.43
CA ILE A 64 -14.20 1.04 13.91
C ILE A 64 -14.30 1.03 15.44
N PRO A 65 -15.25 0.25 16.01
CA PRO A 65 -15.33 0.05 17.45
C PRO A 65 -14.03 -0.53 17.99
N ASN A 66 -13.42 0.12 18.98
CA ASN A 66 -12.19 -0.38 19.59
C ASN A 66 -12.11 -0.03 21.07
N GLU A 67 -11.35 -0.83 21.82
CA GLU A 67 -11.08 -0.62 23.24
C GLU A 67 -9.65 -0.10 23.42
N ARG A 68 -9.48 1.14 23.87
CA ARG A 68 -8.17 1.75 24.10
C ARG A 68 -7.65 1.35 25.49
N VAL A 69 -6.73 0.40 25.53
CA VAL A 69 -6.22 -0.18 26.79
C VAL A 69 -4.70 -0.14 26.93
N LEU A 70 -3.95 -0.23 25.81
CA LEU A 70 -2.50 -0.34 25.84
C LEU A 70 -1.82 1.03 25.86
N ASP A 71 -0.94 1.25 26.82
CA ASP A 71 0.02 2.36 26.84
C ASP A 71 1.41 1.79 26.57
N SER A 72 2.05 2.21 25.47
CA SER A 72 3.30 1.61 24.96
C SER A 72 4.47 1.65 25.96
N ILE A 73 4.48 2.60 26.90
CA ILE A 73 5.56 2.79 27.88
C ILE A 73 5.15 2.50 29.33
N ASN A 74 3.87 2.13 29.59
CA ASN A 74 3.40 1.81 30.93
C ASN A 74 3.20 0.30 31.12
N PRO A 75 4.10 -0.40 31.85
CA PRO A 75 3.99 -1.85 32.04
C PRO A 75 2.70 -2.30 32.73
N LEU A 76 2.08 -1.47 33.59
CA LEU A 76 0.80 -1.81 34.21
C LEU A 76 -0.31 -2.00 33.19
N SER A 77 -0.28 -1.22 32.11
CA SER A 77 -1.24 -1.34 31.01
C SER A 77 -1.10 -2.68 30.26
N TYR A 78 0.08 -3.30 30.26
CA TYR A 78 0.28 -4.60 29.61
C TYR A 78 -0.56 -5.69 30.27
N PHE A 79 -0.58 -5.70 31.62
CA PHE A 79 -1.44 -6.62 32.39
C PHE A 79 -2.93 -6.31 32.18
N GLN A 80 -3.32 -5.02 32.19
CA GLN A 80 -4.69 -4.61 31.91
C GLN A 80 -5.14 -5.05 30.52
N THR A 81 -4.26 -4.92 29.51
CA THR A 81 -4.54 -5.37 28.15
C THR A 81 -4.73 -6.89 28.08
N VAL A 82 -3.89 -7.64 28.77
CA VAL A 82 -4.05 -9.12 28.87
C VAL A 82 -5.41 -9.48 29.44
N GLU A 83 -5.83 -8.86 30.54
CA GLU A 83 -7.12 -9.16 31.19
C GLU A 83 -8.32 -8.73 30.30
N ALA A 84 -8.22 -7.60 29.59
CA ALA A 84 -9.25 -7.17 28.65
C ALA A 84 -9.39 -8.15 27.47
N ILE A 85 -8.26 -8.63 26.91
CA ILE A 85 -8.26 -9.63 25.82
C ILE A 85 -8.81 -10.97 26.35
N LYS A 86 -8.40 -11.43 27.52
CA LYS A 86 -8.93 -12.66 28.15
C LYS A 86 -10.43 -12.61 28.40
N ALA A 87 -10.94 -11.46 28.85
CA ALA A 87 -12.38 -11.27 29.08
C ALA A 87 -13.18 -11.45 27.78
N PHE A 88 -12.62 -11.13 26.64
CA PHE A 88 -13.21 -11.37 25.33
C PHE A 88 -13.16 -12.84 24.92
N ARG A 89 -12.30 -13.70 25.52
CA ARG A 89 -12.10 -15.13 25.20
C ARG A 89 -11.90 -15.40 23.71
N PRO A 90 -10.86 -14.82 23.09
CA PRO A 90 -10.61 -15.02 21.67
C PRO A 90 -10.11 -16.44 21.36
N ASP A 91 -10.43 -16.93 20.16
CA ASP A 91 -9.81 -18.13 19.56
C ASP A 91 -8.45 -17.76 18.91
N LEU A 92 -8.35 -16.52 18.44
CA LEU A 92 -7.20 -15.96 17.73
C LEU A 92 -6.91 -14.53 18.21
N LEU A 93 -5.64 -14.26 18.48
CA LEU A 93 -5.09 -12.90 18.69
C LEU A 93 -4.17 -12.56 17.53
N ILE A 94 -4.47 -11.48 16.81
CA ILE A 94 -3.62 -10.91 15.77
C ILE A 94 -2.93 -9.67 16.34
N ILE A 95 -1.59 -9.63 16.31
CA ILE A 95 -0.78 -8.49 16.76
C ILE A 95 -0.10 -7.87 15.54
N SER A 96 -0.38 -6.61 15.24
CA SER A 96 0.30 -5.88 14.16
C SER A 96 1.69 -5.41 14.62
N TYR A 97 2.74 -5.92 13.98
CA TYR A 97 4.13 -5.60 14.29
C TYR A 97 4.80 -4.85 13.14
N TRP A 98 5.47 -3.73 13.46
CA TRP A 98 6.22 -2.92 12.48
C TRP A 98 7.53 -2.34 13.01
N MET A 99 7.76 -2.32 14.33
CA MET A 99 9.01 -1.83 14.92
C MET A 99 9.22 -2.37 16.34
N SER A 100 10.47 -2.47 16.73
CA SER A 100 10.92 -3.08 17.98
C SER A 100 10.53 -2.33 19.25
N PHE A 101 10.19 -1.03 19.15
CA PHE A 101 9.74 -0.20 20.28
C PHE A 101 8.55 -0.81 21.05
N PHE A 102 7.64 -1.50 20.36
CA PHE A 102 6.46 -2.11 20.97
C PHE A 102 6.69 -3.52 21.52
N VAL A 103 7.88 -4.09 21.29
CA VAL A 103 8.15 -5.49 21.67
C VAL A 103 8.01 -5.75 23.17
N PRO A 104 8.43 -4.88 24.10
CA PRO A 104 8.23 -5.14 25.54
C PRO A 104 6.75 -5.39 25.89
N ALA A 105 5.84 -4.58 25.36
CA ALA A 105 4.40 -4.75 25.53
C ALA A 105 3.88 -5.99 24.80
N TYR A 106 4.20 -6.12 23.51
CA TYR A 106 3.68 -7.18 22.65
C TYR A 106 4.16 -8.57 23.08
N ALA A 107 5.45 -8.71 23.45
CA ALA A 107 5.98 -9.98 23.91
C ALA A 107 5.38 -10.41 25.25
N HIS A 108 5.13 -9.45 26.18
CA HIS A 108 4.42 -9.74 27.41
C HIS A 108 3.01 -10.24 27.16
N ILE A 109 2.25 -9.53 26.30
CA ILE A 109 0.86 -9.87 25.97
C ILE A 109 0.81 -11.22 25.25
N ALA A 110 1.64 -11.42 24.22
CA ALA A 110 1.69 -12.66 23.45
C ALA A 110 2.03 -13.86 24.35
N ASN A 111 3.05 -13.74 25.21
CA ASN A 111 3.44 -14.81 26.15
C ASN A 111 2.31 -15.22 27.11
N ARG A 112 1.50 -14.26 27.54
CA ARG A 112 0.35 -14.55 28.40
C ARG A 112 -0.81 -15.17 27.62
N MET A 113 -1.06 -14.66 26.40
CA MET A 113 -2.21 -15.06 25.59
C MET A 113 -2.02 -16.40 24.89
N LYS A 114 -0.80 -16.83 24.54
CA LYS A 114 -0.55 -18.12 23.86
C LYS A 114 -1.03 -19.37 24.64
N ARG A 115 -1.35 -19.21 25.93
CA ARG A 115 -1.96 -20.26 26.76
C ARG A 115 -3.50 -20.29 26.66
N HIS A 116 -4.09 -19.29 26.03
CA HIS A 116 -5.55 -19.11 25.97
C HIS A 116 -6.09 -19.11 24.55
N CYS A 117 -5.30 -18.69 23.57
CA CYS A 117 -5.66 -18.63 22.16
C CYS A 117 -4.42 -18.75 21.28
N ARG A 118 -4.60 -18.97 19.98
CA ARG A 118 -3.51 -18.84 19.02
C ARG A 118 -3.09 -17.37 18.89
N VAL A 119 -1.78 -17.13 18.79
CA VAL A 119 -1.21 -15.79 18.62
C VAL A 119 -0.48 -15.71 17.29
N ILE A 120 -0.95 -14.84 16.39
CA ILE A 120 -0.35 -14.58 15.09
C ILE A 120 0.19 -13.15 15.08
N ALA A 121 1.44 -12.97 14.65
CA ALA A 121 1.96 -11.63 14.35
C ALA A 121 1.77 -11.32 12.86
N LEU A 122 1.05 -10.25 12.58
CA LEU A 122 0.99 -9.61 11.26
C LEU A 122 2.21 -8.70 11.15
N ILE A 123 3.15 -9.04 10.27
CA ILE A 123 4.43 -8.34 10.16
C ILE A 123 4.42 -7.40 8.97
N HIS A 124 4.42 -6.09 9.23
CA HIS A 124 4.60 -5.06 8.21
C HIS A 124 6.09 -4.86 7.87
N ASN A 125 6.96 -4.86 8.89
CA ASN A 125 8.42 -4.83 8.75
C ASN A 125 9.03 -5.77 9.81
N ALA A 126 9.80 -6.76 9.41
CA ALA A 126 10.48 -7.65 10.37
C ALA A 126 11.70 -6.96 10.99
N ILE A 127 12.39 -6.14 10.21
CA ILE A 127 13.54 -5.31 10.62
C ILE A 127 13.27 -3.90 10.10
N PRO A 128 13.45 -2.82 10.91
CA PRO A 128 13.34 -1.44 10.43
C PRO A 128 14.31 -1.15 9.27
N HIS A 129 13.98 -0.18 8.41
CA HIS A 129 14.86 0.24 7.30
C HIS A 129 16.22 0.79 7.79
N GLU A 130 16.24 1.41 8.97
CA GLU A 130 17.45 1.85 9.67
C GLU A 130 17.59 1.05 10.97
N PRO A 131 18.17 -0.16 10.91
CA PRO A 131 18.20 -1.07 12.04
C PRO A 131 19.19 -0.62 13.11
N ARG A 132 18.74 -0.61 14.35
CA ARG A 132 19.58 -0.42 15.55
C ARG A 132 20.05 -1.78 16.09
N PHE A 133 21.11 -1.80 16.88
CA PHE A 133 21.70 -3.05 17.41
C PHE A 133 20.72 -3.91 18.23
N PHE A 134 19.71 -3.29 18.84
CA PHE A 134 18.73 -3.98 19.69
C PHE A 134 17.47 -4.46 18.92
N ASP A 135 17.24 -4.03 17.67
CA ASP A 135 16.00 -4.34 16.94
C ASP A 135 15.85 -5.85 16.69
N LYS A 136 16.93 -6.50 16.24
CA LYS A 136 16.92 -7.95 15.96
C LYS A 136 16.70 -8.80 17.22
N PRO A 137 17.41 -8.59 18.35
CA PRO A 137 17.12 -9.29 19.60
C PRO A 137 15.71 -9.11 20.10
N LEU A 138 15.17 -7.88 20.06
CA LEU A 138 13.81 -7.61 20.48
C LEU A 138 12.79 -8.30 19.56
N ALA A 139 12.93 -8.20 18.23
CA ALA A 139 12.03 -8.90 17.30
C ALA A 139 11.98 -10.41 17.59
N LYS A 140 13.15 -11.06 17.81
CA LYS A 140 13.22 -12.47 18.20
C LYS A 140 12.47 -12.78 19.48
N LEU A 141 12.52 -11.90 20.48
CA LEU A 141 11.80 -12.06 21.75
C LEU A 141 10.29 -12.15 21.54
N LEU A 142 9.71 -11.27 20.70
CA LEU A 142 8.29 -11.33 20.34
C LEU A 142 7.99 -12.59 19.53
N PHE A 143 8.80 -12.87 18.49
CA PHE A 143 8.50 -13.95 17.53
C PHE A 143 8.48 -15.33 18.21
N GLN A 144 9.27 -15.54 19.26
CA GLN A 144 9.24 -16.75 20.09
C GLN A 144 7.93 -16.93 20.88
N GLN A 145 7.10 -15.89 20.99
CA GLN A 145 5.82 -15.94 21.68
C GLN A 145 4.64 -16.14 20.72
N CYS A 146 4.86 -16.11 19.41
CA CYS A 146 3.84 -16.25 18.38
C CYS A 146 3.78 -17.69 17.86
N ASP A 147 2.57 -18.18 17.57
CA ASP A 147 2.33 -19.50 17.00
C ASP A 147 2.50 -19.49 15.47
N GLY A 148 2.49 -18.33 14.85
CA GLY A 148 2.70 -18.14 13.43
C GLY A 148 2.70 -16.68 13.02
N PHE A 149 2.86 -16.46 11.72
CA PHE A 149 3.05 -15.12 11.15
C PHE A 149 2.26 -14.95 9.87
N LEU A 150 1.77 -13.72 9.65
CA LEU A 150 1.26 -13.25 8.37
C LEU A 150 2.23 -12.19 7.87
N VAL A 151 2.81 -12.38 6.70
CA VAL A 151 3.79 -11.47 6.08
C VAL A 151 3.29 -10.97 4.73
N LEU A 152 3.63 -9.72 4.40
CA LEU A 152 3.03 -9.00 3.28
C LEU A 152 3.96 -8.87 2.05
N SER A 153 5.20 -9.36 2.14
CA SER A 153 6.16 -9.32 1.02
C SER A 153 7.27 -10.36 1.17
N ASP A 154 7.96 -10.65 0.07
CA ASP A 154 9.14 -11.54 0.03
C ASP A 154 10.28 -11.05 0.93
N ASN A 155 10.52 -9.74 0.97
CA ASN A 155 11.54 -9.14 1.81
C ASN A 155 11.25 -9.39 3.29
N VAL A 156 10.00 -9.17 3.72
CA VAL A 156 9.57 -9.42 5.10
C VAL A 156 9.67 -10.91 5.44
N ALA A 157 9.28 -11.80 4.53
CA ALA A 157 9.40 -13.25 4.68
C ALA A 157 10.87 -13.69 4.83
N SER A 158 11.76 -13.14 3.99
CA SER A 158 13.21 -13.39 4.05
C SER A 158 13.82 -12.95 5.39
N ASP A 159 13.48 -11.75 5.83
CA ASP A 159 13.98 -11.22 7.11
C ASP A 159 13.40 -11.98 8.31
N LEU A 160 12.14 -12.39 8.26
CA LEU A 160 11.54 -13.27 9.26
C LEU A 160 12.32 -14.61 9.36
N LYS A 161 12.63 -15.25 8.22
CA LYS A 161 13.41 -16.50 8.19
C LYS A 161 14.82 -16.34 8.77
N LYS A 162 15.49 -15.20 8.52
CA LYS A 162 16.80 -14.91 9.13
C LYS A 162 16.72 -14.76 10.66
N LEU A 163 15.60 -14.18 11.18
CA LEU A 163 15.41 -13.98 12.61
C LEU A 163 14.88 -15.24 13.31
N CYS A 164 14.01 -15.99 12.66
CA CYS A 164 13.36 -17.18 13.16
C CYS A 164 13.28 -18.25 12.05
N PRO A 165 14.33 -19.09 11.89
CA PRO A 165 14.40 -20.07 10.80
C PRO A 165 13.28 -21.10 10.80
N THR A 166 12.68 -21.39 11.96
CA THR A 166 11.59 -22.35 12.14
C THR A 166 10.19 -21.69 12.09
N ALA A 167 10.12 -20.40 11.74
CA ALA A 167 8.87 -19.67 11.69
C ALA A 167 7.88 -20.31 10.70
N ARG A 168 6.68 -20.64 11.21
CA ARG A 168 5.54 -20.98 10.36
C ARG A 168 4.85 -19.70 9.95
N PHE A 169 4.70 -19.45 8.68
CA PHE A 169 4.05 -18.24 8.19
C PHE A 169 3.22 -18.48 6.94
N VAL A 170 2.22 -17.65 6.75
CA VAL A 170 1.53 -17.45 5.49
C VAL A 170 1.99 -16.12 4.90
N GLN A 171 2.26 -16.13 3.61
CA GLN A 171 2.58 -14.93 2.87
C GLN A 171 1.40 -14.57 1.97
N HIS A 172 1.05 -13.29 1.99
CA HIS A 172 0.08 -12.71 1.08
C HIS A 172 0.53 -11.29 0.72
N PRO A 173 0.51 -10.89 -0.55
CA PRO A 173 0.78 -9.52 -0.94
C PRO A 173 -0.14 -8.54 -0.20
N HIS A 174 0.30 -7.28 -0.05
CA HIS A 174 -0.53 -6.27 0.58
C HIS A 174 -1.85 -6.11 -0.19
N PRO A 175 -3.01 -6.28 0.45
CA PRO A 175 -4.29 -6.09 -0.23
C PRO A 175 -4.46 -4.67 -0.77
N LEU A 176 -5.26 -4.54 -1.80
CA LEU A 176 -5.57 -3.25 -2.39
C LEU A 176 -6.46 -2.43 -1.44
N TYR A 177 -6.21 -1.14 -1.40
CA TYR A 177 -7.13 -0.20 -0.78
C TYR A 177 -8.25 0.15 -1.76
N ASP A 178 -9.48 0.27 -1.28
CA ASP A 178 -10.69 0.55 -2.07
C ASP A 178 -11.35 1.90 -1.72
N HIS A 179 -10.67 2.73 -0.92
CA HIS A 179 -11.21 4.00 -0.41
C HIS A 179 -11.06 5.19 -1.37
N PHE A 180 -10.51 4.99 -2.59
CA PHE A 180 -10.26 6.07 -3.54
C PHE A 180 -11.50 6.55 -4.32
N GLY A 181 -12.70 6.18 -3.89
CA GLY A 181 -13.93 6.55 -4.56
C GLY A 181 -14.28 5.63 -5.74
N ARG A 182 -15.38 5.97 -6.43
CA ARG A 182 -15.89 5.15 -7.55
C ARG A 182 -15.29 5.62 -8.87
N LYS A 183 -15.06 4.66 -9.76
CA LYS A 183 -14.68 4.93 -11.14
C LYS A 183 -15.79 5.77 -11.81
N MET A 184 -15.39 6.85 -12.47
CA MET A 184 -16.26 7.73 -13.25
C MET A 184 -16.41 7.20 -14.68
N GLU A 185 -17.39 7.70 -15.41
CA GLU A 185 -17.45 7.51 -16.84
C GLU A 185 -16.32 8.25 -17.52
N HIS A 186 -15.66 7.63 -18.53
CA HIS A 186 -14.41 8.13 -19.12
C HIS A 186 -14.61 9.55 -19.74
N GLY A 187 -15.67 9.77 -20.50
CA GLY A 187 -15.95 11.08 -21.12
C GLY A 187 -16.22 12.17 -20.08
N GLU A 188 -16.94 11.84 -19.00
CA GLU A 188 -17.17 12.76 -17.88
C GLU A 188 -15.85 13.14 -17.19
N ALA A 189 -14.99 12.14 -16.93
CA ALA A 189 -13.69 12.37 -16.32
C ALA A 189 -12.77 13.23 -17.22
N CYS A 190 -12.76 12.96 -18.53
CA CYS A 190 -12.04 13.77 -19.51
C CYS A 190 -12.54 15.22 -19.57
N ALA A 191 -13.85 15.41 -19.56
CA ALA A 191 -14.47 16.75 -19.56
C ALA A 191 -14.09 17.52 -18.29
N ARG A 192 -14.07 16.87 -17.13
CA ARG A 192 -13.65 17.49 -15.85
C ARG A 192 -12.21 17.95 -15.88
N LEU A 193 -11.33 17.23 -16.57
CA LEU A 193 -9.91 17.58 -16.71
C LEU A 193 -9.61 18.47 -17.92
N GLY A 194 -10.56 18.73 -18.79
CA GLY A 194 -10.36 19.53 -20.01
C GLY A 194 -9.49 18.84 -21.06
N ILE A 195 -9.50 17.50 -21.12
CA ILE A 195 -8.70 16.71 -22.06
C ILE A 195 -9.56 16.03 -23.14
N ASN A 196 -8.94 15.69 -24.26
CA ASN A 196 -9.65 15.07 -25.38
C ASN A 196 -9.93 13.57 -25.10
N PRO A 197 -11.18 13.12 -25.01
CA PRO A 197 -11.52 11.72 -24.75
C PRO A 197 -11.18 10.78 -25.91
N ALA A 198 -10.92 11.29 -27.11
CA ALA A 198 -10.52 10.48 -28.25
C ALA A 198 -9.02 10.13 -28.27
N HIS A 199 -8.21 10.82 -27.46
CA HIS A 199 -6.79 10.56 -27.34
C HIS A 199 -6.51 9.49 -26.25
N LYS A 200 -5.42 8.75 -26.43
CA LYS A 200 -4.89 7.84 -25.42
C LYS A 200 -4.24 8.63 -24.29
N THR A 201 -4.90 8.71 -23.16
CA THR A 201 -4.42 9.49 -22.00
C THR A 201 -3.45 8.66 -21.16
N LEU A 202 -2.21 9.13 -21.07
CA LEU A 202 -1.19 8.63 -20.17
C LEU A 202 -1.23 9.46 -18.88
N LEU A 203 -1.15 8.81 -17.72
CA LEU A 203 -1.17 9.48 -16.41
C LEU A 203 0.17 9.30 -15.72
N PHE A 204 0.80 10.40 -15.30
CA PHE A 204 1.82 10.43 -14.26
C PHE A 204 1.19 11.00 -13.00
N PHE A 205 1.26 10.25 -11.87
CA PHE A 205 0.54 10.61 -10.66
C PHE A 205 1.40 10.60 -9.39
N GLY A 206 1.11 11.55 -8.49
CA GLY A 206 1.68 11.68 -7.15
C GLY A 206 2.87 12.64 -7.11
N LEU A 207 3.51 12.78 -5.92
CA LEU A 207 4.60 13.73 -5.70
C LEU A 207 5.65 13.67 -6.82
N ILE A 208 5.96 14.81 -7.42
CA ILE A 208 6.96 14.93 -8.48
C ILE A 208 8.34 15.06 -7.82
N ARG A 209 9.19 14.05 -8.04
CA ARG A 209 10.57 13.99 -7.55
C ARG A 209 11.49 13.44 -8.62
N ALA A 210 12.77 13.81 -8.58
CA ALA A 210 13.77 13.43 -9.59
C ALA A 210 13.84 11.91 -9.81
N TYR A 211 13.75 11.10 -8.74
CA TYR A 211 13.79 9.65 -8.88
C TYR A 211 12.58 9.05 -9.60
N LYS A 212 11.46 9.78 -9.67
CA LYS A 212 10.24 9.34 -10.39
C LYS A 212 10.31 9.52 -11.90
N GLY A 213 11.34 10.20 -12.42
CA GLY A 213 11.68 10.21 -13.83
C GLY A 213 10.65 10.89 -14.76
N LEU A 214 9.96 11.94 -14.30
CA LEU A 214 9.01 12.69 -15.14
C LEU A 214 9.67 13.21 -16.42
N ASP A 215 10.93 13.62 -16.37
CA ASP A 215 11.73 14.03 -17.52
C ASP A 215 11.84 12.93 -18.59
N LEU A 216 12.06 11.65 -18.20
CA LEU A 216 12.06 10.52 -19.14
C LEU A 216 10.72 10.37 -19.86
N LEU A 217 9.61 10.62 -19.17
CA LEU A 217 8.28 10.52 -19.77
C LEU A 217 8.00 11.70 -20.70
N ILE A 218 8.40 12.93 -20.34
CA ILE A 218 8.30 14.11 -21.23
C ILE A 218 9.06 13.87 -22.54
N GLU A 219 10.27 13.32 -22.46
CA GLU A 219 11.05 12.95 -23.64
C GLU A 219 10.37 11.81 -24.44
N ALA A 220 9.83 10.80 -23.76
CA ALA A 220 9.12 9.69 -24.40
C ALA A 220 7.88 10.17 -25.18
N MET A 221 7.17 11.21 -24.72
CA MET A 221 6.04 11.80 -25.42
C MET A 221 6.40 12.29 -26.84
N SER A 222 7.62 12.76 -27.05
CA SER A 222 8.12 13.19 -28.37
C SER A 222 8.27 12.02 -29.37
N LEU A 223 8.33 10.79 -28.86
CA LEU A 223 8.46 9.57 -29.64
C LEU A 223 7.11 8.87 -29.89
N LEU A 224 6.02 9.38 -29.30
CA LEU A 224 4.68 8.81 -29.43
C LEU A 224 3.87 9.57 -30.51
N PRO A 225 2.96 8.87 -31.21
CA PRO A 225 2.00 9.48 -32.13
C PRO A 225 1.16 10.58 -31.52
N ASP A 226 0.53 11.42 -32.36
CA ASP A 226 -0.22 12.60 -31.90
C ASP A 226 -1.54 12.27 -31.20
N ASP A 227 -2.03 11.05 -31.32
CA ASP A 227 -3.20 10.55 -30.59
C ASP A 227 -2.93 10.17 -29.13
N TYR A 228 -1.70 10.42 -28.64
CA TYR A 228 -1.35 10.28 -27.22
C TYR A 228 -1.29 11.65 -26.55
N GLN A 229 -1.85 11.75 -25.35
CA GLN A 229 -1.72 12.92 -24.46
C GLN A 229 -1.23 12.47 -23.07
N LEU A 230 -0.57 13.38 -22.37
CA LEU A 230 -0.04 13.14 -21.02
C LEU A 230 -0.70 14.09 -20.03
N VAL A 231 -1.20 13.53 -18.92
CA VAL A 231 -1.61 14.27 -17.74
C VAL A 231 -0.58 14.03 -16.63
N VAL A 232 0.06 15.10 -16.19
CA VAL A 232 0.97 15.13 -15.03
C VAL A 232 0.18 15.68 -13.86
N ALA A 233 -0.10 14.86 -12.85
CA ALA A 233 -0.90 15.23 -11.69
C ALA A 233 -0.14 14.98 -10.39
N GLY A 234 0.21 16.05 -9.66
CA GLY A 234 0.87 15.96 -8.38
C GLY A 234 1.73 17.18 -8.05
N GLU A 235 1.99 17.37 -6.78
CA GLU A 235 2.80 18.45 -6.26
C GLU A 235 4.29 18.18 -6.51
N CYS A 236 5.02 19.20 -7.03
CA CYS A 236 6.46 19.12 -7.18
C CYS A 236 7.14 19.46 -5.85
N TYR A 237 7.96 18.55 -5.37
CA TYR A 237 8.80 18.82 -4.21
C TYR A 237 10.09 19.52 -4.64
N GLY A 238 10.09 20.83 -4.52
CA GLY A 238 11.13 21.73 -5.03
C GLY A 238 10.65 22.58 -6.20
N SER A 239 11.54 22.95 -7.14
CA SER A 239 11.19 23.73 -8.31
C SER A 239 10.71 22.85 -9.48
N PHE A 240 9.63 23.26 -10.13
CA PHE A 240 9.11 22.63 -11.36
C PHE A 240 9.76 23.21 -12.64
N GLU A 241 10.58 24.25 -12.52
CA GLU A 241 11.13 25.01 -13.67
C GLU A 241 11.89 24.14 -14.69
N SER A 242 12.66 23.16 -14.19
CA SER A 242 13.39 22.24 -15.08
C SER A 242 12.47 21.38 -15.94
N TYR A 243 11.37 20.90 -15.37
CA TYR A 243 10.35 20.15 -16.12
C TYR A 243 9.56 21.05 -17.06
N GLN A 244 9.25 22.28 -16.64
CA GLN A 244 8.60 23.26 -17.49
C GLN A 244 9.45 23.55 -18.72
N ALA A 245 10.75 23.78 -18.55
CA ALA A 245 11.67 24.01 -19.67
C ALA A 245 11.73 22.83 -20.65
N LEU A 246 11.69 21.57 -20.13
CA LEU A 246 11.64 20.38 -20.98
C LEU A 246 10.32 20.28 -21.75
N ILE A 247 9.20 20.62 -21.13
CA ILE A 247 7.88 20.62 -21.79
C ILE A 247 7.86 21.65 -22.90
N GLU A 248 8.30 22.89 -22.63
CA GLU A 248 8.34 24.01 -23.63
C GLU A 248 9.22 23.68 -24.84
N ALA A 249 10.32 22.95 -24.61
CA ALA A 249 11.21 22.51 -25.68
C ALA A 249 10.69 21.26 -26.43
N SER A 250 9.68 20.59 -25.91
CA SER A 250 9.16 19.33 -26.49
C SER A 250 8.26 19.60 -27.70
N PRO A 251 8.39 18.85 -28.80
CA PRO A 251 7.41 18.87 -29.89
C PRO A 251 6.03 18.38 -29.45
N ALA A 252 5.92 17.70 -28.32
CA ALA A 252 4.67 17.21 -27.75
C ALA A 252 4.03 18.17 -26.74
N LYS A 253 4.51 19.39 -26.57
CA LYS A 253 4.10 20.33 -25.51
C LYS A 253 2.59 20.53 -25.43
N GLU A 254 1.91 20.66 -26.56
CA GLU A 254 0.45 20.87 -26.64
C GLU A 254 -0.36 19.66 -26.19
N ARG A 255 0.30 18.51 -26.02
CA ARG A 255 -0.31 17.25 -25.58
C ARG A 255 0.07 16.89 -24.14
N ILE A 256 0.72 17.80 -23.41
CA ILE A 256 1.14 17.60 -22.01
C ILE A 256 0.38 18.59 -21.13
N LEU A 257 -0.56 18.07 -20.34
CA LEU A 257 -1.32 18.84 -19.35
C LEU A 257 -0.67 18.67 -17.98
N VAL A 258 -0.42 19.77 -17.28
CA VAL A 258 0.25 19.76 -15.96
C VAL A 258 -0.67 20.33 -14.88
N HIS A 259 -0.95 19.50 -13.87
CA HIS A 259 -1.58 19.89 -12.62
C HIS A 259 -0.55 19.79 -11.48
N ASN A 260 0.33 20.80 -11.39
CA ASN A 260 1.38 20.87 -10.35
C ASN A 260 0.80 21.36 -9.02
N GLN A 261 0.04 20.49 -8.36
CA GLN A 261 -0.59 20.75 -7.07
C GLN A 261 -0.84 19.45 -6.32
N TYR A 262 -1.07 19.53 -5.02
CA TYR A 262 -1.58 18.37 -4.26
C TYR A 262 -2.95 17.95 -4.83
N ILE A 263 -3.10 16.67 -5.15
CA ILE A 263 -4.35 16.11 -5.63
C ILE A 263 -5.08 15.50 -4.42
N HIS A 264 -6.24 16.04 -4.11
CA HIS A 264 -7.08 15.54 -3.02
C HIS A 264 -7.72 14.20 -3.37
N ASP A 265 -8.02 13.38 -2.37
CA ASP A 265 -8.57 12.03 -2.56
C ASP A 265 -9.90 12.05 -3.36
N GLU A 266 -10.71 13.08 -3.19
CA GLU A 266 -11.97 13.30 -3.94
C GLU A 266 -11.78 13.55 -5.44
N ASP A 267 -10.58 13.97 -5.86
CA ASP A 267 -10.24 14.23 -7.26
C ASP A 267 -9.57 13.02 -7.95
N ILE A 268 -9.03 12.07 -7.18
CA ILE A 268 -8.35 10.87 -7.71
C ILE A 268 -9.22 10.14 -8.74
N PRO A 269 -10.55 9.93 -8.52
CA PRO A 269 -11.41 9.27 -9.51
C PRO A 269 -11.38 9.91 -10.89
N ALA A 270 -11.31 11.25 -10.99
CA ALA A 270 -11.29 11.94 -12.27
C ALA A 270 -10.00 11.62 -13.05
N TYR A 271 -8.84 11.69 -12.41
CA TYR A 271 -7.55 11.43 -13.06
C TYR A 271 -7.43 9.97 -13.53
N PHE A 272 -7.76 9.02 -12.66
CA PHE A 272 -7.61 7.61 -12.98
C PHE A 272 -8.68 7.09 -13.94
N SER A 273 -9.88 7.67 -13.94
CA SER A 273 -10.95 7.31 -14.88
C SER A 273 -10.77 7.93 -16.27
N ALA A 274 -10.10 9.08 -16.35
CA ALA A 274 -9.74 9.72 -17.62
C ALA A 274 -8.50 9.09 -18.28
N ALA A 275 -7.69 8.36 -17.52
CA ALA A 275 -6.48 7.73 -18.02
C ALA A 275 -6.76 6.40 -18.73
N ASN A 276 -5.94 6.08 -19.75
CA ASN A 276 -5.90 4.79 -20.40
C ASN A 276 -4.71 3.94 -19.95
N ALA A 277 -3.67 4.56 -19.37
CA ALA A 277 -2.55 3.89 -18.71
C ALA A 277 -1.88 4.78 -17.66
N LEU A 278 -1.44 4.19 -16.55
CA LEU A 278 -0.54 4.82 -15.58
C LEU A 278 0.91 4.57 -16.00
N ILE A 279 1.74 5.62 -16.00
CA ILE A 279 3.15 5.52 -16.35
C ILE A 279 4.02 5.78 -15.12
N LEU A 280 4.92 4.84 -14.83
CA LEU A 280 5.83 4.85 -13.69
C LEU A 280 7.29 4.84 -14.18
N PRO A 281 7.81 5.98 -14.66
CA PRO A 281 9.12 6.08 -15.33
C PRO A 281 10.27 6.18 -14.33
N TYR A 282 10.15 5.48 -13.18
CA TYR A 282 11.03 5.66 -12.04
C TYR A 282 12.48 5.26 -12.33
N ARG A 283 13.43 5.99 -11.74
CA ARG A 283 14.86 5.63 -11.75
C ARG A 283 15.24 4.73 -10.59
N SER A 284 14.47 4.79 -9.50
CA SER A 284 14.61 3.90 -8.36
C SER A 284 13.28 3.79 -7.61
N ALA A 285 13.00 2.63 -7.09
CA ALA A 285 11.84 2.38 -6.24
C ALA A 285 12.12 1.18 -5.32
N THR A 286 11.39 1.09 -4.20
CA THR A 286 11.19 -0.16 -3.46
C THR A 286 9.80 -0.71 -3.75
N GLN A 287 8.78 0.08 -3.48
CA GLN A 287 7.36 -0.14 -3.79
C GLN A 287 6.71 1.18 -4.18
N SER A 288 5.56 1.12 -4.86
CA SER A 288 4.79 2.32 -5.21
C SER A 288 3.31 2.14 -4.86
N GLY A 289 2.82 2.95 -3.92
CA GLY A 289 1.41 2.95 -3.53
C GLY A 289 0.46 3.29 -4.68
N VAL A 290 0.95 3.99 -5.72
CA VAL A 290 0.14 4.35 -6.90
C VAL A 290 -0.27 3.12 -7.72
N VAL A 291 0.49 2.03 -7.64
CA VAL A 291 0.13 0.73 -8.27
C VAL A 291 -1.21 0.22 -7.71
N SER A 292 -1.42 0.31 -6.39
CA SER A 292 -2.69 -0.09 -5.78
C SER A 292 -3.86 0.76 -6.25
N VAL A 293 -3.63 2.07 -6.44
CA VAL A 293 -4.64 2.99 -6.98
C VAL A 293 -4.98 2.62 -8.43
N ALA A 294 -3.97 2.32 -9.26
CA ALA A 294 -4.20 1.88 -10.64
C ALA A 294 -5.05 0.60 -10.70
N TYR A 295 -4.75 -0.38 -9.86
CA TYR A 295 -5.58 -1.59 -9.76
C TYR A 295 -7.02 -1.28 -9.34
N HIS A 296 -7.23 -0.36 -8.38
CA HIS A 296 -8.58 0.03 -7.96
C HIS A 296 -9.42 0.52 -9.15
N PHE A 297 -8.82 1.33 -10.04
CA PHE A 297 -9.50 1.89 -11.21
C PHE A 297 -9.40 1.02 -12.49
N ASP A 298 -8.93 -0.21 -12.42
CA ASP A 298 -8.71 -1.11 -13.57
C ASP A 298 -7.75 -0.52 -14.61
N LEU A 299 -6.80 0.29 -14.18
CA LEU A 299 -5.90 1.02 -15.07
C LEU A 299 -4.63 0.20 -15.33
N PRO A 300 -4.31 -0.16 -16.60
CA PRO A 300 -3.05 -0.82 -16.93
C PRO A 300 -1.86 0.10 -16.73
N MET A 301 -0.67 -0.49 -16.57
CA MET A 301 0.52 0.24 -16.18
C MET A 301 1.68 0.03 -17.16
N VAL A 302 2.54 1.05 -17.29
CA VAL A 302 3.88 0.91 -17.89
C VAL A 302 4.90 1.43 -16.91
N SER A 303 5.94 0.66 -16.62
CA SER A 303 6.99 1.03 -15.69
C SER A 303 8.39 0.81 -16.26
N THR A 304 9.36 1.44 -15.66
CA THR A 304 10.79 1.11 -15.79
C THR A 304 11.12 -0.15 -14.96
N PRO A 305 12.25 -0.86 -15.24
CA PRO A 305 12.61 -2.10 -14.55
C PRO A 305 13.28 -1.84 -13.19
N VAL A 306 12.54 -1.22 -12.24
CA VAL A 306 13.05 -0.91 -10.90
C VAL A 306 12.10 -1.42 -9.81
N GLY A 307 12.64 -1.65 -8.61
CA GLY A 307 11.88 -2.06 -7.44
C GLY A 307 11.15 -3.39 -7.64
N ASP A 308 9.91 -3.43 -7.19
CA ASP A 308 9.02 -4.61 -7.29
C ASP A 308 8.10 -4.57 -8.53
N PHE A 309 8.33 -3.67 -9.49
CA PHE A 309 7.44 -3.50 -10.64
C PHE A 309 7.33 -4.75 -11.52
N ASP A 310 8.40 -5.56 -11.59
CA ASP A 310 8.27 -6.85 -12.27
C ASP A 310 7.28 -7.78 -11.55
N GLN A 311 7.31 -7.84 -10.23
CA GLN A 311 6.39 -8.68 -9.44
C GLN A 311 4.96 -8.13 -9.47
N SER A 312 4.80 -6.81 -9.36
CA SER A 312 3.49 -6.16 -9.22
C SER A 312 2.80 -5.81 -10.55
N ILE A 313 3.53 -5.80 -11.68
CA ILE A 313 3.03 -5.40 -13.00
C ILE A 313 3.41 -6.42 -14.07
N GLY A 314 4.70 -6.81 -14.15
CA GLY A 314 5.26 -7.63 -15.21
C GLY A 314 4.78 -9.09 -15.17
N GLN A 315 4.95 -9.74 -14.03
CA GLN A 315 4.57 -11.15 -13.84
C GLN A 315 3.07 -11.38 -13.95
N PRO A 316 2.17 -10.56 -13.33
CA PRO A 316 0.74 -10.69 -13.53
C PRO A 316 0.28 -10.23 -14.92
N LYS A 317 1.17 -9.61 -15.72
CA LYS A 317 0.90 -9.10 -17.06
C LYS A 317 -0.26 -8.09 -17.08
N THR A 318 -0.39 -7.29 -16.04
CA THR A 318 -1.38 -6.20 -15.93
C THR A 318 -0.86 -4.89 -16.53
N GLY A 319 0.36 -4.95 -17.05
CA GLY A 319 1.07 -3.88 -17.71
C GLY A 319 2.38 -4.36 -18.28
N ILE A 320 3.23 -3.43 -18.68
CA ILE A 320 4.53 -3.71 -19.28
C ILE A 320 5.64 -3.06 -18.47
N VAL A 321 6.65 -3.84 -18.10
CA VAL A 321 7.91 -3.34 -17.55
C VAL A 321 8.87 -3.12 -18.72
N ALA A 322 9.33 -1.90 -18.92
CA ALA A 322 10.27 -1.54 -19.98
C ALA A 322 11.60 -2.30 -19.83
N ALA A 323 12.28 -2.54 -20.93
CA ALA A 323 13.54 -3.29 -20.92
C ALA A 323 14.68 -2.53 -20.21
N GLU A 324 14.64 -1.21 -20.23
CA GLU A 324 15.64 -0.33 -19.63
C GLU A 324 15.05 1.03 -19.21
N ILE A 325 15.82 1.80 -18.44
CA ILE A 325 15.44 3.15 -18.01
C ILE A 325 15.82 4.14 -19.12
N SER A 326 14.96 4.25 -20.15
CA SER A 326 15.17 5.22 -21.24
C SER A 326 13.84 5.70 -21.82
N PRO A 327 13.78 6.92 -22.37
CA PRO A 327 12.59 7.45 -23.07
C PRO A 327 12.13 6.53 -24.21
N LYS A 328 13.09 5.97 -24.95
CA LYS A 328 12.81 5.06 -26.08
C LYS A 328 12.12 3.77 -25.61
N ALA A 329 12.67 3.11 -24.59
CA ALA A 329 12.09 1.89 -24.05
C ALA A 329 10.70 2.13 -23.45
N LEU A 330 10.49 3.28 -22.78
CA LEU A 330 9.16 3.68 -22.30
C LEU A 330 8.17 3.85 -23.46
N ALA A 331 8.55 4.61 -24.51
CA ALA A 331 7.68 4.82 -25.67
C ALA A 331 7.34 3.52 -26.40
N GLU A 332 8.30 2.60 -26.54
CA GLU A 332 8.07 1.25 -27.12
C GLU A 332 7.11 0.42 -26.25
N SER A 333 7.29 0.43 -24.94
CA SER A 333 6.41 -0.25 -23.99
C SER A 333 4.99 0.31 -24.00
N ILE A 334 4.86 1.64 -24.04
CA ILE A 334 3.56 2.32 -24.17
C ILE A 334 2.87 1.88 -25.47
N ARG A 335 3.53 1.95 -26.63
CA ARG A 335 2.95 1.50 -27.90
C ARG A 335 2.53 0.03 -27.86
N THR A 336 3.36 -0.82 -27.25
CA THR A 336 3.07 -2.26 -27.12
C THR A 336 1.83 -2.49 -26.26
N LEU A 337 1.66 -1.76 -25.16
CA LEU A 337 0.48 -1.86 -24.30
C LEU A 337 -0.83 -1.60 -25.06
N PHE A 338 -0.81 -0.67 -26.02
CA PHE A 338 -1.99 -0.30 -26.82
C PHE A 338 -2.18 -1.16 -28.08
N THR A 339 -1.43 -2.23 -28.24
CA THR A 339 -1.73 -3.21 -29.32
C THR A 339 -3.00 -4.00 -29.01
N PRO A 340 -3.76 -4.44 -30.04
CA PRO A 340 -5.00 -5.21 -29.84
C PRO A 340 -4.83 -6.42 -28.92
N ALA A 341 -3.74 -7.17 -29.06
CA ALA A 341 -3.47 -8.36 -28.25
C ALA A 341 -3.33 -8.07 -26.74
N TRP A 342 -2.74 -6.92 -26.38
CA TRP A 342 -2.66 -6.49 -24.98
C TRP A 342 -4.01 -6.00 -24.48
N GLN A 343 -4.68 -5.13 -25.26
CA GLN A 343 -5.94 -4.51 -24.86
C GLN A 343 -7.05 -5.54 -24.62
N GLU A 344 -7.10 -6.60 -25.42
CA GLU A 344 -8.05 -7.69 -25.26
C GLU A 344 -7.81 -8.49 -23.97
N ALA A 345 -6.55 -8.72 -23.60
CA ALA A 345 -6.20 -9.55 -22.45
C ALA A 345 -6.18 -8.81 -21.11
N LEU A 346 -5.96 -7.48 -21.10
CA LEU A 346 -5.78 -6.68 -19.89
C LEU A 346 -6.95 -6.74 -18.91
N PRO A 347 -8.22 -6.61 -19.33
CA PRO A 347 -9.35 -6.60 -18.39
C PRO A 347 -9.40 -7.86 -17.52
N GLN A 348 -9.22 -9.03 -18.13
CA GLN A 348 -9.22 -10.30 -17.42
C GLN A 348 -8.02 -10.44 -16.49
N ARG A 349 -6.82 -10.02 -16.92
CA ARG A 349 -5.59 -10.07 -16.12
C ARG A 349 -5.68 -9.17 -14.90
N ILE A 350 -6.14 -7.91 -15.08
CA ILE A 350 -6.33 -6.96 -14.00
C ILE A 350 -7.38 -7.48 -13.01
N ALA A 351 -8.52 -8.00 -13.49
CA ALA A 351 -9.55 -8.55 -12.62
C ALA A 351 -9.05 -9.75 -11.81
N SER A 352 -8.24 -10.63 -12.44
CA SER A 352 -7.61 -11.77 -11.76
C SER A 352 -6.66 -11.32 -10.66
N GLU A 353 -5.80 -10.33 -10.94
CA GLU A 353 -4.85 -9.80 -9.97
C GLU A 353 -5.54 -9.06 -8.82
N LYS A 354 -6.56 -8.24 -9.11
CA LYS A 354 -7.39 -7.60 -8.08
C LYS A 354 -8.00 -8.63 -7.13
N LYS A 355 -8.49 -9.75 -7.66
CA LYS A 355 -9.02 -10.84 -6.83
C LYS A 355 -7.93 -11.46 -5.96
N ALA A 356 -6.73 -11.68 -6.50
CA ALA A 356 -5.59 -12.20 -5.76
C ALA A 356 -5.11 -11.25 -4.65
N LEU A 357 -5.23 -9.93 -4.88
CA LEU A 357 -4.86 -8.87 -3.94
C LEU A 357 -6.05 -8.37 -3.10
N SER A 358 -7.15 -9.13 -3.02
CA SER A 358 -8.32 -8.74 -2.22
C SER A 358 -8.12 -9.02 -0.73
N TRP A 359 -8.85 -8.30 0.11
CA TRP A 359 -8.93 -8.57 1.56
C TRP A 359 -9.49 -9.96 1.85
N GLU A 360 -10.46 -10.41 1.06
CA GLU A 360 -11.00 -11.77 1.12
C GLU A 360 -9.90 -12.82 0.86
N SER A 361 -9.06 -12.62 -0.16
CA SER A 361 -7.94 -13.53 -0.46
C SER A 361 -6.97 -13.62 0.72
N LEU A 362 -6.64 -12.50 1.36
CA LEU A 362 -5.79 -12.46 2.55
C LEU A 362 -6.41 -13.23 3.71
N THR A 363 -7.68 -13.00 4.03
CA THR A 363 -8.35 -13.70 5.15
C THR A 363 -8.51 -15.20 4.86
N GLN A 364 -8.80 -15.58 3.62
CA GLN A 364 -8.82 -16.99 3.20
C GLN A 364 -7.44 -17.67 3.32
N ALA A 365 -6.37 -16.96 2.98
CA ALA A 365 -5.01 -17.47 3.20
C ALA A 365 -4.71 -17.67 4.69
N LEU A 366 -5.11 -16.71 5.53
CA LEU A 366 -5.00 -16.82 6.99
C LEU A 366 -5.80 -18.02 7.53
N TYR A 367 -7.06 -18.23 7.09
CA TYR A 367 -7.87 -19.35 7.56
C TYR A 367 -7.29 -20.71 7.18
N ARG A 368 -6.78 -20.86 5.94
CA ARG A 368 -6.07 -22.07 5.52
C ARG A 368 -4.84 -22.34 6.38
N PHE A 369 -4.07 -21.29 6.70
CA PHE A 369 -2.91 -21.41 7.58
C PHE A 369 -3.28 -21.81 9.01
N LEU A 370 -4.40 -21.34 9.54
CA LEU A 370 -4.89 -21.67 10.87
C LEU A 370 -5.47 -23.10 10.95
N SER A 371 -5.93 -23.66 9.84
CA SER A 371 -6.49 -25.01 9.78
C SER A 371 -5.43 -26.11 9.73
N LEU A 372 -4.17 -25.77 9.50
CA LEU A 372 -2.99 -26.64 9.50
C LEU A 372 -2.32 -26.66 10.89
#